data_af223121e793623af94d48c23f9f7153
#
_entry.id   af223121e793623af94d48c23f9f7153
#
_cell.length_a   1.000
_cell.length_b   1.000
_cell.length_c   1.000
_cell.angle_alpha   90.00
_cell.angle_beta   90.00
_cell.angle_gamma   90.00
#
_symmetry.space_group_name_H-M   'P 1'
#
loop_
_entity.id
_entity.type
_entity.pdbx_description
1 polymer ?
#
loop_
_entity_poly.entity_id
_entity_poly.type
_entity_poly.pdbx_seq_one_letter_code
_entity_poly.pdbx_strand_id
1 'polypeptide(L)'
;MANQKRQLELYEQIFQAFGPGTSRCQISQLAALLFVSERHVQTIIKTMVKEGWVEWQASSGRNKKALLTCLVEPIDACYTLVRELSDSGSVEQMLPILSFGGRDAGLELQSFLSHANQAARRAYIPFHRKLEQLHPHKVLRRTERFLVSQVCQRLTYVENNQAGNDQAKNSQVRGDLAYHWQSNEDATVWRFQIRNDVHFHDGSLLLSKDIVRCLQSLTQSEHWRLGYQHIAAVDLYSENTVEVRLSETDWHLPRLLSRAEASIFQMSTSGKLNGSGAFSLDVFSENMLRLSRNKLYLHDVSILNSIELWVYPEWATSKVCAENKLCLEMPEKISAVPSENYSTFLKIQAPSQTNETTSIMTVEDTSECQRLFTSLASPDDRLVLIEYGNYTKIEGVVLCSIIDEGDPLSAWLSFLSRFPFSTLNLDSQILETIRTYLSLIRQQPDFSGSLAILDECRQWLSEVGIVTELKHEAFGLEVSERIQGVQVNGFGWCELNKLWILDS
;
A
#
# COMPACT_ATOMS: atom_id res chain seq x y z
N MET A 1 10.03 -22.53 16.88
CA MET A 1 9.58 -21.22 17.38
C MET A 1 9.79 -21.06 18.90
N ALA A 2 9.06 -21.72 19.74
CA ALA A 2 9.31 -21.69 21.20
C ALA A 2 10.76 -22.04 21.59
N ASN A 3 11.46 -22.81 20.75
CA ASN A 3 12.82 -23.25 20.98
C ASN A 3 13.87 -22.12 20.79
N GLN A 4 13.77 -21.28 19.77
CA GLN A 4 14.75 -20.20 19.50
C GLN A 4 14.66 -19.08 20.53
N LYS A 5 13.44 -18.61 20.85
CA LYS A 5 13.21 -17.65 21.94
C LYS A 5 13.78 -18.20 23.26
N ARG A 6 13.45 -19.44 23.58
CA ARG A 6 13.95 -20.11 24.80
C ARG A 6 15.49 -20.22 24.82
N GLN A 7 16.11 -20.49 23.68
CA GLN A 7 17.56 -20.52 23.55
C GLN A 7 18.19 -19.15 23.81
N LEU A 8 17.63 -18.07 23.27
CA LEU A 8 18.08 -16.70 23.57
C LEU A 8 17.92 -16.36 25.04
N GLU A 9 16.81 -16.72 25.67
CA GLU A 9 16.60 -16.50 27.12
C GLU A 9 17.63 -17.24 27.95
N LEU A 10 17.98 -18.47 27.60
CA LEU A 10 19.00 -19.24 28.27
C LEU A 10 20.41 -18.65 28.03
N TYR A 11 20.67 -18.17 26.81
CA TYR A 11 21.93 -17.49 26.49
C TYR A 11 22.06 -16.18 27.25
N GLU A 12 21.02 -15.41 27.38
CA GLU A 12 20.99 -14.16 28.14
C GLU A 12 21.34 -14.41 29.62
N GLN A 13 20.79 -15.47 30.24
CA GLN A 13 21.12 -15.85 31.61
C GLN A 13 22.61 -16.23 31.74
N ILE A 14 23.17 -16.95 30.77
CA ILE A 14 24.61 -17.27 30.73
C ILE A 14 25.44 -16.00 30.62
N PHE A 15 25.07 -15.12 29.67
CA PHE A 15 25.81 -13.88 29.43
C PHE A 15 25.75 -12.92 30.61
N GLN A 16 24.62 -12.82 31.32
CA GLN A 16 24.50 -12.03 32.53
C GLN A 16 25.35 -12.57 33.67
N ALA A 17 25.51 -13.90 33.77
CA ALA A 17 26.29 -14.54 34.85
C ALA A 17 27.79 -14.51 34.58
N PHE A 18 28.24 -14.61 33.33
CA PHE A 18 29.67 -14.79 33.00
C PHE A 18 30.28 -13.60 32.28
N GLY A 19 29.45 -12.71 31.75
CA GLY A 19 29.87 -11.52 30.99
C GLY A 19 30.41 -11.82 29.58
N PRO A 20 30.82 -10.77 28.85
CA PRO A 20 31.53 -10.93 27.58
C PRO A 20 32.92 -11.51 27.76
N GLY A 21 33.41 -12.29 26.79
CA GLY A 21 34.74 -12.89 26.78
C GLY A 21 34.80 -14.23 27.46
N THR A 22 36.01 -14.62 27.95
CA THR A 22 36.32 -15.97 28.40
C THR A 22 36.22 -16.12 29.92
N SER A 23 35.41 -17.06 30.36
CA SER A 23 35.22 -17.40 31.78
C SER A 23 35.42 -18.89 32.03
N ARG A 24 35.85 -19.23 33.26
CA ARG A 24 36.01 -20.64 33.70
C ARG A 24 34.76 -21.09 34.44
N CYS A 25 34.06 -22.09 33.92
CA CYS A 25 32.85 -22.61 34.53
C CYS A 25 32.78 -24.13 34.52
N GLN A 26 31.90 -24.70 35.34
CA GLN A 26 31.57 -26.13 35.37
C GLN A 26 30.18 -26.35 34.80
N ILE A 27 29.93 -27.50 34.15
CA ILE A 27 28.59 -27.85 33.64
C ILE A 27 27.55 -27.85 34.76
N SER A 28 27.91 -28.26 35.97
CA SER A 28 27.03 -28.23 37.15
C SER A 28 26.64 -26.80 37.57
N GLN A 29 27.55 -25.82 37.41
CA GLN A 29 27.23 -24.40 37.65
C GLN A 29 26.21 -23.87 36.63
N LEU A 30 26.40 -24.22 35.34
CA LEU A 30 25.44 -23.88 34.30
C LEU A 30 24.10 -24.59 34.50
N ALA A 31 24.10 -25.85 34.94
CA ALA A 31 22.91 -26.62 35.26
C ALA A 31 22.08 -25.97 36.38
N ALA A 32 22.76 -25.50 37.42
CA ALA A 32 22.15 -24.78 38.54
C ALA A 32 21.63 -23.39 38.09
N LEU A 33 22.38 -22.65 37.27
CA LEU A 33 22.01 -21.34 36.76
C LEU A 33 20.75 -21.40 35.88
N LEU A 34 20.71 -22.40 34.98
CA LEU A 34 19.63 -22.54 33.97
C LEU A 34 18.47 -23.40 34.48
N PHE A 35 18.55 -23.95 35.68
CA PHE A 35 17.56 -24.88 36.27
C PHE A 35 17.25 -26.09 35.37
N VAL A 36 18.29 -26.69 34.77
CA VAL A 36 18.20 -27.84 33.90
C VAL A 36 19.22 -28.93 34.25
N SER A 37 19.04 -30.13 33.69
CA SER A 37 20.01 -31.21 33.91
C SER A 37 21.36 -30.95 33.21
N GLU A 38 22.47 -31.47 33.73
CA GLU A 38 23.80 -31.35 33.11
C GLU A 38 23.83 -31.87 31.66
N ARG A 39 23.07 -32.95 31.35
CA ARG A 39 22.94 -33.49 30.01
C ARG A 39 22.27 -32.48 29.08
N HIS A 40 21.27 -31.76 29.58
CA HIS A 40 20.56 -30.73 28.80
C HIS A 40 21.46 -29.50 28.58
N VAL A 41 22.26 -29.08 29.56
CA VAL A 41 23.28 -28.04 29.40
C VAL A 41 24.21 -28.35 28.24
N GLN A 42 24.71 -29.59 28.16
CA GLN A 42 25.59 -29.99 27.06
C GLN A 42 24.93 -29.84 25.69
N THR A 43 23.63 -30.11 25.58
CA THR A 43 22.87 -29.91 24.36
C THR A 43 22.72 -28.42 24.05
N ILE A 44 22.39 -27.61 25.05
CA ILE A 44 22.25 -26.14 24.91
C ILE A 44 23.57 -25.54 24.43
N ILE A 45 24.67 -25.83 25.08
CA ILE A 45 26.01 -25.32 24.72
C ILE A 45 26.39 -25.77 23.31
N LYS A 46 26.13 -27.03 22.91
CA LYS A 46 26.41 -27.49 21.55
C LYS A 46 25.61 -26.68 20.50
N THR A 47 24.37 -26.35 20.81
CA THR A 47 23.54 -25.51 19.90
C THR A 47 24.12 -24.10 19.84
N MET A 48 24.44 -23.48 20.97
CA MET A 48 25.03 -22.13 21.01
C MET A 48 26.40 -22.05 20.32
N VAL A 49 27.21 -23.10 20.40
CA VAL A 49 28.47 -23.21 19.63
C VAL A 49 28.20 -23.31 18.13
N LYS A 50 27.20 -24.10 17.72
CA LYS A 50 26.82 -24.23 16.33
C LYS A 50 26.31 -22.88 15.74
N GLU A 51 25.57 -22.13 16.53
CA GLU A 51 25.05 -20.79 16.15
C GLU A 51 26.14 -19.70 16.29
N GLY A 52 27.36 -20.02 16.75
CA GLY A 52 28.44 -19.05 16.88
C GLY A 52 28.28 -18.06 18.04
N TRP A 53 27.41 -18.34 19.00
CA TRP A 53 27.18 -17.44 20.14
C TRP A 53 28.26 -17.62 21.24
N VAL A 54 28.78 -18.85 21.38
CA VAL A 54 29.77 -19.18 22.37
C VAL A 54 30.85 -20.12 21.81
N GLU A 55 32.04 -20.08 22.41
CA GLU A 55 33.04 -21.14 22.30
C GLU A 55 33.07 -21.93 23.58
N TRP A 56 33.22 -23.23 23.45
CA TRP A 56 33.33 -24.16 24.57
C TRP A 56 34.56 -25.05 24.45
N GLN A 57 35.51 -24.85 25.34
CA GLN A 57 36.70 -25.69 25.44
C GLN A 57 36.63 -26.58 26.69
N ALA A 58 36.33 -27.85 26.47
CA ALA A 58 36.23 -28.82 27.54
C ALA A 58 37.61 -29.10 28.13
N SER A 59 37.70 -29.14 29.46
CA SER A 59 38.91 -29.62 30.14
C SER A 59 38.80 -31.11 30.43
N SER A 60 39.88 -31.87 30.22
CA SER A 60 39.94 -33.29 30.57
C SER A 60 40.17 -33.51 32.07
N GLY A 61 39.26 -34.28 32.72
CA GLY A 61 39.38 -34.71 34.13
C GLY A 61 38.14 -34.38 34.99
N ARG A 62 37.88 -35.20 36.03
CA ARG A 62 36.77 -35.00 36.97
C ARG A 62 36.91 -33.66 37.70
N ASN A 63 35.88 -32.84 37.75
CA ASN A 63 35.81 -31.52 38.41
C ASN A 63 36.70 -30.40 37.82
N LYS A 64 37.23 -30.52 36.63
CA LYS A 64 37.95 -29.40 35.99
C LYS A 64 36.97 -28.41 35.33
N LYS A 65 37.31 -27.13 35.46
CA LYS A 65 36.55 -26.03 34.86
C LYS A 65 36.82 -25.96 33.36
N ALA A 66 35.81 -25.97 32.54
CA ALA A 66 35.90 -25.67 31.11
C ALA A 66 36.05 -24.16 30.88
N LEU A 67 36.50 -23.78 29.70
CA LEU A 67 36.48 -22.38 29.25
C LEU A 67 35.24 -22.16 28.41
N LEU A 68 34.44 -21.19 28.81
CA LEU A 68 33.28 -20.67 28.07
C LEU A 68 33.63 -19.25 27.60
N THR A 69 33.56 -19.01 26.32
CA THR A 69 33.75 -17.67 25.75
C THR A 69 32.43 -17.22 25.12
N CYS A 70 31.86 -16.13 25.61
CA CYS A 70 30.71 -15.47 24.95
C CYS A 70 31.23 -14.59 23.82
N LEU A 71 30.85 -14.90 22.58
CA LEU A 71 31.36 -14.27 21.36
C LEU A 71 30.57 -13.06 20.94
N VAL A 72 29.24 -13.06 21.19
CA VAL A 72 28.31 -12.02 20.76
C VAL A 72 27.40 -11.62 21.93
N GLU A 73 26.83 -10.43 21.88
CA GLU A 73 25.79 -10.07 22.84
C GLU A 73 24.46 -10.78 22.52
N PRO A 74 23.63 -11.10 23.53
CA PRO A 74 22.34 -11.76 23.30
C PRO A 74 21.44 -11.02 22.32
N ILE A 75 21.50 -9.69 22.29
CA ILE A 75 20.72 -8.88 21.35
C ILE A 75 21.23 -9.01 19.91
N ASP A 76 22.55 -9.09 19.71
CA ASP A 76 23.14 -9.29 18.38
C ASP A 76 22.84 -10.69 17.84
N ALA A 77 22.86 -11.71 18.73
CA ALA A 77 22.40 -13.05 18.39
C ALA A 77 20.93 -13.08 17.98
N CYS A 78 20.08 -12.32 18.70
CA CYS A 78 18.67 -12.13 18.34
C CYS A 78 18.52 -11.47 16.96
N TYR A 79 19.22 -10.37 16.71
CA TYR A 79 19.14 -9.66 15.43
C TYR A 79 19.63 -10.51 14.24
N THR A 80 20.61 -11.40 14.46
CA THR A 80 21.05 -12.34 13.43
C THR A 80 19.93 -13.32 13.07
N LEU A 81 19.26 -13.93 14.05
CA LEU A 81 18.11 -14.81 13.82
C LEU A 81 16.94 -14.07 13.15
N VAL A 82 16.65 -12.86 13.60
CA VAL A 82 15.57 -12.03 13.04
C VAL A 82 15.87 -11.67 11.59
N ARG A 83 17.12 -11.41 11.23
CA ARG A 83 17.54 -11.17 9.84
C ARG A 83 17.28 -12.37 8.94
N GLU A 84 17.67 -13.57 9.38
CA GLU A 84 17.42 -14.81 8.64
C GLU A 84 15.92 -15.06 8.44
N LEU A 85 15.11 -14.80 9.45
CA LEU A 85 13.65 -14.89 9.36
C LEU A 85 13.05 -13.85 8.40
N SER A 86 13.54 -12.61 8.44
CA SER A 86 13.15 -11.56 7.51
C SER A 86 13.51 -11.96 6.08
N ASP A 87 14.73 -12.41 5.82
CA ASP A 87 15.19 -12.78 4.48
C ASP A 87 14.44 -14.01 3.93
N SER A 88 14.03 -14.93 4.79
CA SER A 88 13.19 -16.09 4.42
C SER A 88 11.69 -15.76 4.30
N GLY A 89 11.27 -14.54 4.64
CA GLY A 89 9.85 -14.15 4.66
C GLY A 89 9.04 -14.69 5.85
N SER A 90 9.70 -15.30 6.85
CA SER A 90 9.06 -15.88 8.03
C SER A 90 8.81 -14.84 9.14
N VAL A 91 8.19 -13.73 8.77
CA VAL A 91 8.06 -12.51 9.57
C VAL A 91 7.24 -12.69 10.84
N GLU A 92 6.23 -13.55 10.82
CA GLU A 92 5.36 -13.85 11.98
C GLU A 92 6.15 -14.38 13.18
N GLN A 93 7.36 -14.90 12.92
CA GLN A 93 8.21 -15.45 13.95
C GLN A 93 9.14 -14.42 14.59
N MET A 94 9.28 -13.23 14.02
CA MET A 94 10.22 -12.21 14.45
C MET A 94 9.80 -11.56 15.76
N LEU A 95 8.55 -11.08 15.87
CA LEU A 95 8.07 -10.42 17.10
C LEU A 95 8.16 -11.30 18.35
N PRO A 96 7.76 -12.60 18.30
CA PRO A 96 7.98 -13.50 19.43
C PRO A 96 9.46 -13.66 19.84
N ILE A 97 10.39 -13.62 18.89
CA ILE A 97 11.83 -13.72 19.18
C ILE A 97 12.36 -12.41 19.75
N LEU A 98 11.99 -11.26 19.17
CA LEU A 98 12.38 -9.94 19.66
C LEU A 98 11.90 -9.67 21.11
N SER A 99 10.83 -10.31 21.55
CA SER A 99 10.33 -10.19 22.94
C SER A 99 11.07 -11.07 23.94
N PHE A 100 12.22 -11.69 23.60
CA PHE A 100 12.97 -12.50 24.55
C PHE A 100 13.46 -11.66 25.75
N GLY A 101 13.56 -12.29 26.90
CA GLY A 101 13.98 -11.61 28.12
C GLY A 101 13.03 -10.50 28.62
N GLY A 102 11.78 -10.50 28.14
CA GLY A 102 10.78 -9.49 28.53
C GLY A 102 10.92 -8.13 27.83
N ARG A 103 11.70 -8.07 26.73
CA ARG A 103 11.88 -6.86 25.93
C ARG A 103 10.59 -6.44 25.23
N ASP A 104 10.46 -5.14 24.96
CA ASP A 104 9.42 -4.57 24.11
C ASP A 104 9.73 -4.91 22.63
N ALA A 105 9.00 -5.86 22.06
CA ALA A 105 9.24 -6.35 20.71
C ALA A 105 9.12 -5.25 19.62
N GLY A 106 8.31 -4.21 19.85
CA GLY A 106 8.18 -3.11 18.88
C GLY A 106 9.40 -2.19 18.90
N LEU A 107 9.94 -1.87 20.09
CA LEU A 107 11.16 -1.08 20.22
C LEU A 107 12.37 -1.86 19.67
N GLU A 108 12.45 -3.16 19.94
CA GLU A 108 13.52 -4.00 19.40
C GLU A 108 13.40 -4.18 17.88
N LEU A 109 12.21 -4.29 17.33
CA LEU A 109 11.99 -4.30 15.87
C LEU A 109 12.46 -2.98 15.25
N GLN A 110 12.12 -1.86 15.87
CA GLN A 110 12.56 -0.53 15.43
C GLN A 110 14.10 -0.44 15.41
N SER A 111 14.75 -0.85 16.49
CA SER A 111 16.21 -0.86 16.60
C SER A 111 16.85 -1.78 15.55
N PHE A 112 16.30 -2.99 15.37
CA PHE A 112 16.74 -3.93 14.34
C PHE A 112 16.65 -3.32 12.94
N LEU A 113 15.49 -2.71 12.58
CA LEU A 113 15.29 -2.12 11.26
C LEU A 113 16.23 -0.93 11.01
N SER A 114 16.50 -0.12 12.03
CA SER A 114 17.44 1.00 11.93
C SER A 114 18.86 0.50 11.63
N HIS A 115 19.32 -0.57 12.26
CA HIS A 115 20.64 -1.16 12.00
C HIS A 115 20.71 -1.92 10.67
N ALA A 116 19.64 -2.63 10.29
CA ALA A 116 19.61 -3.44 9.07
C ALA A 116 19.62 -2.60 7.80
N ASN A 117 19.07 -1.37 7.84
CA ASN A 117 18.91 -0.52 6.67
C ASN A 117 20.22 0.11 6.19
N GLN A 118 21.19 0.33 7.07
CA GLN A 118 22.46 0.99 6.70
C GLN A 118 23.24 0.22 5.63
N ALA A 119 23.20 -1.12 5.65
CA ALA A 119 24.00 -1.96 4.75
C ALA A 119 23.28 -2.43 3.49
N ALA A 120 21.94 -2.37 3.41
CA ALA A 120 21.17 -3.13 2.43
C ALA A 120 20.49 -2.28 1.33
N ARG A 121 20.62 -0.94 1.34
CA ARG A 121 19.84 -0.04 0.47
C ARG A 121 18.35 -0.37 0.52
N ARG A 122 17.84 -0.52 1.74
CA ARG A 122 16.43 -0.75 2.06
C ARG A 122 15.83 0.49 2.69
N ALA A 123 14.63 0.86 2.23
CA ALA A 123 13.77 1.76 2.97
C ALA A 123 12.67 0.93 3.64
N TYR A 124 12.15 1.42 4.75
CA TYR A 124 10.99 0.79 5.39
C TYR A 124 9.97 1.83 5.83
N ILE A 125 8.73 1.36 5.89
CA ILE A 125 7.56 2.17 6.16
C ILE A 125 6.85 1.53 7.35
N PRO A 126 6.83 2.17 8.52
CA PRO A 126 5.97 1.73 9.61
C PRO A 126 4.51 1.97 9.22
N PHE A 127 3.67 0.97 9.40
CA PHE A 127 2.28 1.05 9.03
C PHE A 127 1.37 0.65 10.19
N HIS A 128 0.22 1.31 10.30
CA HIS A 128 -0.62 1.24 11.49
C HIS A 128 -1.71 0.17 11.44
N ARG A 129 -1.94 -0.45 10.29
CA ARG A 129 -2.99 -1.45 10.10
C ARG A 129 -2.57 -2.57 9.16
N LYS A 130 -3.22 -3.71 9.29
CA LYS A 130 -3.09 -4.81 8.34
C LYS A 130 -3.49 -4.35 6.93
N LEU A 131 -2.70 -4.77 5.95
CA LEU A 131 -2.99 -4.54 4.53
C LEU A 131 -3.95 -5.59 4.00
N GLU A 132 -4.84 -5.15 3.13
CA GLU A 132 -5.75 -6.05 2.41
C GLU A 132 -5.01 -6.72 1.23
N GLN A 133 -5.50 -7.88 0.80
CA GLN A 133 -4.94 -8.58 -0.35
C GLN A 133 -4.93 -7.68 -1.58
N LEU A 134 -3.76 -7.44 -2.14
CA LEU A 134 -3.59 -6.61 -3.32
C LEU A 134 -4.21 -7.29 -4.55
N HIS A 135 -5.26 -6.71 -5.08
CA HIS A 135 -5.92 -7.16 -6.30
C HIS A 135 -6.55 -5.97 -7.02
N PRO A 136 -6.11 -5.60 -8.25
CA PRO A 136 -6.57 -4.37 -8.92
C PRO A 136 -8.09 -4.24 -9.04
N HIS A 137 -8.80 -5.34 -9.28
CA HIS A 137 -10.26 -5.32 -9.46
C HIS A 137 -11.07 -5.41 -8.15
N LYS A 138 -10.42 -5.47 -6.99
CA LYS A 138 -11.09 -5.27 -5.70
C LYS A 138 -11.16 -3.79 -5.37
N VAL A 139 -12.08 -3.43 -4.50
CA VAL A 139 -12.08 -2.11 -3.89
C VAL A 139 -10.97 -2.10 -2.84
N LEU A 140 -10.06 -1.16 -2.99
CA LEU A 140 -8.87 -1.06 -2.15
C LEU A 140 -8.76 0.33 -1.58
N ARG A 141 -8.31 0.43 -0.34
CA ARG A 141 -7.97 1.70 0.31
C ARG A 141 -6.77 2.34 -0.39
N ARG A 142 -6.53 3.61 -0.13
CA ARG A 142 -5.50 4.44 -0.76
C ARG A 142 -4.12 3.79 -0.82
N THR A 143 -3.64 3.24 0.30
CA THR A 143 -2.32 2.60 0.37
C THR A 143 -2.23 1.36 -0.49
N GLU A 144 -3.22 0.49 -0.46
CA GLU A 144 -3.25 -0.71 -1.29
C GLU A 144 -3.35 -0.36 -2.78
N ARG A 145 -4.11 0.68 -3.15
CA ARG A 145 -4.16 1.18 -4.53
C ARG A 145 -2.79 1.71 -4.97
N PHE A 146 -2.13 2.45 -4.10
CA PHE A 146 -0.76 2.89 -4.34
C PHE A 146 0.20 1.70 -4.52
N LEU A 147 0.15 0.69 -3.65
CA LEU A 147 0.99 -0.51 -3.76
C LEU A 147 0.71 -1.30 -5.06
N VAL A 148 -0.55 -1.41 -5.48
CA VAL A 148 -0.90 -1.97 -6.79
C VAL A 148 -0.22 -1.18 -7.91
N SER A 149 -0.18 0.16 -7.84
CA SER A 149 0.47 0.99 -8.85
C SER A 149 1.99 0.82 -8.90
N GLN A 150 2.63 0.38 -7.81
CA GLN A 150 4.07 0.07 -7.78
C GLN A 150 4.39 -1.31 -8.36
N VAL A 151 3.44 -2.26 -8.23
CA VAL A 151 3.60 -3.65 -8.67
C VAL A 151 3.14 -3.84 -10.12
N CYS A 152 2.11 -3.11 -10.56
CA CYS A 152 1.49 -3.29 -11.87
C CYS A 152 1.64 -2.05 -12.75
N GLN A 153 1.88 -2.25 -14.03
CA GLN A 153 1.77 -1.21 -15.06
C GLN A 153 0.33 -1.15 -15.59
N ARG A 154 0.01 -0.03 -16.25
CA ARG A 154 -1.26 0.25 -16.92
C ARG A 154 -0.98 0.60 -18.38
N LEU A 155 -2.01 0.81 -19.19
CA LEU A 155 -1.79 1.31 -20.57
C LEU A 155 -1.14 2.69 -20.54
N THR A 156 -1.59 3.54 -19.64
CA THR A 156 -1.18 4.94 -19.50
C THR A 156 -0.95 5.30 -18.03
N TYR A 157 -0.32 6.42 -17.77
CA TYR A 157 -0.27 7.05 -16.45
C TYR A 157 -0.41 8.57 -16.57
N VAL A 158 -0.82 9.22 -15.49
CA VAL A 158 -0.89 10.68 -15.43
C VAL A 158 0.40 11.21 -14.81
N GLU A 159 1.10 12.05 -15.55
CA GLU A 159 2.27 12.76 -15.08
C GLU A 159 1.87 14.11 -14.51
N ASN A 160 2.16 14.33 -13.23
CA ASN A 160 1.93 15.60 -12.57
C ASN A 160 3.19 16.46 -12.64
N ASN A 161 3.19 17.48 -13.48
CA ASN A 161 4.28 18.44 -13.55
C ASN A 161 4.17 19.40 -12.36
N GLN A 162 5.00 19.20 -11.33
CA GLN A 162 5.04 20.01 -10.09
C GLN A 162 5.51 21.45 -10.27
N ALA A 163 5.77 21.94 -11.48
CA ALA A 163 6.27 23.28 -11.76
C ALA A 163 5.12 24.28 -12.04
N GLY A 164 4.45 24.76 -11.00
CA GLY A 164 3.50 25.88 -11.10
C GLY A 164 2.29 25.77 -10.14
N ASN A 165 1.77 26.94 -9.76
CA ASN A 165 0.64 27.09 -8.83
C ASN A 165 -0.73 26.56 -9.35
N ASP A 166 -0.79 25.93 -10.53
CA ASP A 166 -2.01 25.40 -11.19
C ASP A 166 -1.81 23.93 -11.58
N GLN A 167 -1.66 23.02 -10.60
CA GLN A 167 -1.38 21.59 -10.84
C GLN A 167 -2.47 20.87 -11.66
N ALA A 168 -3.73 21.19 -11.46
CA ALA A 168 -4.83 20.58 -12.21
C ALA A 168 -4.78 20.88 -13.71
N LYS A 169 -4.19 22.01 -14.12
CA LYS A 169 -4.09 22.42 -15.52
C LYS A 169 -2.95 21.76 -16.31
N ASN A 170 -1.99 21.12 -15.63
CA ASN A 170 -0.79 20.57 -16.25
C ASN A 170 -0.66 19.04 -16.18
N SER A 171 -1.69 18.32 -15.74
CA SER A 171 -1.64 16.87 -15.72
C SER A 171 -1.73 16.30 -17.15
N GLN A 172 -0.65 15.65 -17.60
CA GLN A 172 -0.57 15.03 -18.92
C GLN A 172 -0.67 13.51 -18.83
N VAL A 173 -1.43 12.92 -19.75
CA VAL A 173 -1.42 11.46 -19.91
C VAL A 173 -0.20 11.03 -20.71
N ARG A 174 0.56 10.10 -20.15
CA ARG A 174 1.74 9.49 -20.76
C ARG A 174 1.53 8.00 -20.98
N GLY A 175 2.29 7.45 -21.92
CA GLY A 175 2.27 6.01 -22.17
C GLY A 175 3.07 5.24 -21.13
N ASP A 176 2.44 4.21 -20.57
CA ASP A 176 3.08 3.20 -19.72
C ASP A 176 3.34 1.94 -20.56
N LEU A 177 2.44 0.95 -20.57
CA LEU A 177 2.51 -0.19 -21.50
C LEU A 177 2.21 0.22 -22.95
N ALA A 178 1.37 1.23 -23.15
CA ALA A 178 1.12 1.79 -24.46
C ALA A 178 2.28 2.71 -24.89
N TYR A 179 2.91 2.38 -26.00
CA TYR A 179 3.92 3.23 -26.63
C TYR A 179 3.28 4.45 -27.29
N HIS A 180 2.13 4.24 -27.94
CA HIS A 180 1.36 5.25 -28.65
C HIS A 180 -0.11 4.85 -28.66
N TRP A 181 -1.01 5.82 -28.80
CA TRP A 181 -2.44 5.58 -29.00
C TRP A 181 -3.07 6.65 -29.88
N GLN A 182 -4.16 6.28 -30.51
CA GLN A 182 -4.97 7.16 -31.34
C GLN A 182 -6.44 6.77 -31.28
N SER A 183 -7.33 7.73 -31.49
CA SER A 183 -8.76 7.50 -31.63
C SER A 183 -9.23 7.78 -33.07
N ASN A 184 -10.46 7.33 -33.37
CA ASN A 184 -11.21 7.85 -34.51
C ASN A 184 -11.70 9.28 -34.19
N GLU A 185 -12.35 9.92 -35.19
CA GLU A 185 -12.81 11.30 -35.07
C GLU A 185 -13.81 11.55 -33.93
N ASP A 186 -14.62 10.54 -33.59
CA ASP A 186 -15.62 10.61 -32.53
C ASP A 186 -15.17 10.09 -31.19
N ALA A 187 -13.88 9.70 -31.03
CA ALA A 187 -13.34 9.06 -29.84
C ALA A 187 -14.16 7.87 -29.32
N THR A 188 -14.78 7.11 -30.25
CA THR A 188 -15.51 5.87 -29.93
C THR A 188 -14.71 4.61 -30.19
N VAL A 189 -13.59 4.70 -30.91
CA VAL A 189 -12.65 3.61 -31.16
C VAL A 189 -11.24 4.08 -30.85
N TRP A 190 -10.58 3.41 -29.91
CA TRP A 190 -9.22 3.69 -29.50
C TRP A 190 -8.30 2.53 -29.82
N ARG A 191 -7.12 2.82 -30.35
CA ARG A 191 -6.07 1.82 -30.61
C ARG A 191 -4.80 2.17 -29.87
N PHE A 192 -4.35 1.24 -29.04
CA PHE A 192 -3.15 1.35 -28.23
C PHE A 192 -2.07 0.44 -28.77
N GLN A 193 -0.95 1.01 -29.20
CA GLN A 193 0.24 0.26 -29.61
C GLN A 193 1.05 -0.10 -28.36
N ILE A 194 1.26 -1.38 -28.15
CA ILE A 194 1.85 -1.94 -26.92
C ILE A 194 3.37 -2.10 -27.09
N ARG A 195 4.10 -1.80 -26.03
CA ARG A 195 5.55 -2.00 -25.96
C ARG A 195 5.87 -3.49 -26.03
N ASN A 196 6.94 -3.81 -26.76
CA ASN A 196 7.52 -5.14 -26.79
C ASN A 196 8.47 -5.34 -25.60
N ASP A 197 8.82 -6.58 -25.32
CA ASP A 197 9.84 -6.97 -24.33
C ASP A 197 9.51 -6.58 -22.88
N VAL A 198 8.23 -6.34 -22.57
CA VAL A 198 7.78 -6.18 -21.20
C VAL A 198 7.59 -7.55 -20.54
N HIS A 199 8.14 -7.72 -19.35
CA HIS A 199 8.05 -8.98 -18.62
C HIS A 199 7.28 -8.78 -17.31
N PHE A 200 6.48 -9.76 -16.96
CA PHE A 200 6.00 -9.91 -15.61
C PHE A 200 7.15 -10.22 -14.65
N HIS A 201 6.96 -10.01 -13.37
CA HIS A 201 8.00 -10.22 -12.35
C HIS A 201 8.48 -11.68 -12.25
N ASP A 202 7.69 -12.64 -12.70
CA ASP A 202 8.09 -14.05 -12.79
C ASP A 202 8.94 -14.38 -14.04
N GLY A 203 9.23 -13.36 -14.86
CA GLY A 203 10.01 -13.49 -16.09
C GLY A 203 9.20 -13.88 -17.33
N SER A 204 7.90 -14.13 -17.21
CA SER A 204 7.04 -14.38 -18.37
C SER A 204 6.80 -13.11 -19.17
N LEU A 205 6.70 -13.23 -20.50
CA LEU A 205 6.45 -12.09 -21.39
C LEU A 205 5.01 -11.59 -21.24
N LEU A 206 4.84 -10.27 -21.06
CA LEU A 206 3.54 -9.60 -21.05
C LEU A 206 3.11 -9.38 -22.53
N LEU A 207 2.00 -9.99 -22.92
CA LEU A 207 1.48 -9.92 -24.27
C LEU A 207 0.19 -9.06 -24.33
N SER A 208 -0.13 -8.53 -25.51
CA SER A 208 -1.37 -7.77 -25.73
C SER A 208 -2.63 -8.53 -25.32
N LYS A 209 -2.64 -9.86 -25.42
CA LYS A 209 -3.75 -10.70 -24.91
C LYS A 209 -3.95 -10.63 -23.39
N ASP A 210 -2.87 -10.39 -22.63
CA ASP A 210 -2.97 -10.22 -21.17
C ASP A 210 -3.66 -8.90 -20.83
N ILE A 211 -3.39 -7.86 -21.61
CA ILE A 211 -4.06 -6.56 -21.53
C ILE A 211 -5.55 -6.71 -21.82
N VAL A 212 -5.89 -7.35 -22.95
CA VAL A 212 -7.29 -7.60 -23.32
C VAL A 212 -8.01 -8.34 -22.21
N ARG A 213 -7.42 -9.42 -21.69
CA ARG A 213 -8.01 -10.19 -20.59
C ARG A 213 -8.25 -9.34 -19.32
N CYS A 214 -7.27 -8.52 -18.91
CA CYS A 214 -7.40 -7.68 -17.72
C CYS A 214 -8.50 -6.63 -17.90
N LEU A 215 -8.53 -5.93 -19.05
CA LEU A 215 -9.55 -4.91 -19.31
C LEU A 215 -10.95 -5.51 -19.49
N GLN A 216 -11.09 -6.66 -20.14
CA GLN A 216 -12.36 -7.39 -20.19
C GLN A 216 -12.83 -7.80 -18.79
N SER A 217 -11.93 -8.30 -17.96
CA SER A 217 -12.26 -8.63 -16.56
C SER A 217 -12.66 -7.39 -15.75
N LEU A 218 -12.03 -6.24 -16.00
CA LEU A 218 -12.38 -4.97 -15.35
C LEU A 218 -13.81 -4.53 -15.70
N THR A 219 -14.21 -4.60 -16.98
CA THR A 219 -15.57 -4.22 -17.43
C THR A 219 -16.67 -5.15 -16.88
N GLN A 220 -16.29 -6.34 -16.41
CA GLN A 220 -17.20 -7.31 -15.80
C GLN A 220 -17.12 -7.34 -14.27
N SER A 221 -16.17 -6.60 -13.67
CA SER A 221 -15.97 -6.57 -12.23
C SER A 221 -17.19 -6.03 -11.50
N GLU A 222 -17.61 -6.69 -10.43
CA GLU A 222 -18.75 -6.28 -9.60
C GLU A 222 -18.62 -4.82 -9.14
N HIS A 223 -17.42 -4.40 -8.76
CA HIS A 223 -17.17 -3.06 -8.20
C HIS A 223 -16.89 -1.99 -9.23
N TRP A 224 -16.37 -2.36 -10.41
CA TRP A 224 -15.86 -1.37 -11.38
C TRP A 224 -16.68 -1.27 -12.65
N ARG A 225 -17.53 -2.27 -12.98
CA ARG A 225 -18.29 -2.34 -14.23
C ARG A 225 -19.05 -1.05 -14.57
N LEU A 226 -19.63 -0.38 -13.56
CA LEU A 226 -20.39 0.86 -13.81
C LEU A 226 -19.50 2.01 -14.26
N GLY A 227 -18.26 2.11 -13.75
CA GLY A 227 -17.28 3.11 -14.18
C GLY A 227 -16.78 2.91 -15.62
N TYR A 228 -16.85 1.67 -16.12
CA TYR A 228 -16.35 1.25 -17.43
C TYR A 228 -17.44 0.73 -18.36
N GLN A 229 -18.72 0.95 -18.04
CA GLN A 229 -19.87 0.38 -18.79
C GLN A 229 -19.96 0.87 -20.23
N HIS A 230 -19.39 2.03 -20.55
CA HIS A 230 -19.33 2.58 -21.89
C HIS A 230 -18.29 1.87 -22.78
N ILE A 231 -17.41 1.02 -22.22
CA ILE A 231 -16.52 0.14 -23.00
C ILE A 231 -17.34 -1.03 -23.51
N ALA A 232 -17.68 -0.99 -24.81
CA ALA A 232 -18.48 -2.03 -25.45
C ALA A 232 -17.67 -3.29 -25.77
N ALA A 233 -16.39 -3.12 -26.15
CA ALA A 233 -15.49 -4.25 -26.45
C ALA A 233 -14.03 -3.88 -26.28
N VAL A 234 -13.22 -4.88 -25.94
CA VAL A 234 -11.74 -4.81 -25.92
C VAL A 234 -11.22 -6.01 -26.68
N ASP A 235 -10.50 -5.78 -27.76
CA ASP A 235 -10.06 -6.84 -28.67
C ASP A 235 -8.59 -6.65 -29.10
N LEU A 236 -7.99 -7.72 -29.58
CA LEU A 236 -6.71 -7.65 -30.31
C LEU A 236 -6.98 -7.15 -31.73
N TYR A 237 -6.43 -5.97 -32.07
CA TYR A 237 -6.44 -5.49 -33.46
C TYR A 237 -5.29 -6.11 -34.26
N SER A 238 -4.11 -6.26 -33.62
CA SER A 238 -2.95 -6.94 -34.15
C SER A 238 -2.12 -7.52 -32.99
N GLU A 239 -1.02 -8.18 -33.27
CA GLU A 239 -0.13 -8.76 -32.25
C GLU A 239 0.26 -7.76 -31.16
N ASN A 240 0.55 -6.51 -31.55
CA ASN A 240 1.00 -5.45 -30.65
C ASN A 240 0.01 -4.27 -30.55
N THR A 241 -1.25 -4.46 -30.91
CA THR A 241 -2.24 -3.38 -30.85
C THR A 241 -3.52 -3.89 -30.21
N VAL A 242 -3.94 -3.20 -29.14
CA VAL A 242 -5.23 -3.42 -28.48
C VAL A 242 -6.21 -2.35 -28.97
N GLU A 243 -7.41 -2.78 -29.38
CA GLU A 243 -8.51 -1.91 -29.76
C GLU A 243 -9.57 -1.91 -28.65
N VAL A 244 -9.99 -0.72 -28.26
CA VAL A 244 -11.09 -0.50 -27.32
C VAL A 244 -12.21 0.23 -28.07
N ARG A 245 -13.39 -0.37 -28.12
CA ARG A 245 -14.60 0.22 -28.73
C ARG A 245 -15.54 0.66 -27.63
N LEU A 246 -16.06 1.87 -27.77
CA LEU A 246 -16.98 2.49 -26.83
C LEU A 246 -18.39 2.57 -27.41
N SER A 247 -19.39 2.55 -26.54
CA SER A 247 -20.79 2.78 -26.89
C SER A 247 -21.14 4.28 -26.99
N GLU A 248 -20.30 5.15 -26.49
CA GLU A 248 -20.42 6.60 -26.52
C GLU A 248 -19.04 7.26 -26.64
N THR A 249 -19.00 8.52 -27.06
CA THR A 249 -17.75 9.31 -27.12
C THR A 249 -17.09 9.43 -25.76
N ASP A 250 -15.79 9.16 -25.70
CA ASP A 250 -14.96 9.46 -24.52
C ASP A 250 -13.53 9.85 -24.92
N TRP A 251 -13.24 11.16 -24.88
CA TRP A 251 -11.91 11.72 -25.13
C TRP A 251 -10.95 11.47 -23.98
N HIS A 252 -11.46 11.05 -22.82
CA HIS A 252 -10.67 10.83 -21.60
C HIS A 252 -10.42 9.37 -21.30
N LEU A 253 -10.73 8.44 -22.22
CA LEU A 253 -10.47 7.03 -22.03
C LEU A 253 -9.00 6.73 -21.63
N PRO A 254 -7.96 7.33 -22.27
CA PRO A 254 -6.58 7.09 -21.85
C PRO A 254 -6.32 7.52 -20.40
N ARG A 255 -6.97 8.57 -19.91
CA ARG A 255 -6.90 9.05 -18.53
C ARG A 255 -7.62 8.09 -17.57
N LEU A 256 -8.75 7.55 -17.95
CA LEU A 256 -9.47 6.54 -17.18
C LEU A 256 -8.66 5.25 -17.06
N LEU A 257 -7.94 4.86 -18.11
CA LEU A 257 -7.07 3.67 -18.14
C LEU A 257 -5.74 3.86 -17.38
N SER A 258 -5.48 5.04 -16.83
CA SER A 258 -4.35 5.30 -15.94
C SER A 258 -4.62 4.96 -14.48
N ARG A 259 -5.88 4.68 -14.10
CA ARG A 259 -6.27 4.40 -12.72
C ARG A 259 -5.82 3.02 -12.26
N ALA A 260 -5.64 2.86 -10.95
CA ALA A 260 -5.08 1.65 -10.36
C ALA A 260 -5.88 0.37 -10.68
N GLU A 261 -7.21 0.47 -10.79
CA GLU A 261 -8.07 -0.66 -11.18
C GLU A 261 -7.86 -1.13 -12.63
N ALA A 262 -7.34 -0.27 -13.52
CA ALA A 262 -7.00 -0.63 -14.90
C ALA A 262 -5.60 -1.26 -15.06
N SER A 263 -4.99 -1.68 -13.96
CA SER A 263 -3.69 -2.36 -13.95
C SER A 263 -3.71 -3.69 -14.70
N ILE A 264 -2.57 -3.99 -15.35
CA ILE A 264 -2.36 -5.26 -16.05
C ILE A 264 -1.59 -6.21 -15.12
N PHE A 265 -2.15 -7.36 -14.86
CA PHE A 265 -1.65 -8.28 -13.86
C PHE A 265 -1.99 -9.75 -14.14
N GLN A 266 -1.31 -10.61 -13.40
CA GLN A 266 -1.65 -12.00 -13.22
C GLN A 266 -1.74 -12.31 -11.71
N MET A 267 -2.53 -13.30 -11.36
CA MET A 267 -2.52 -13.83 -10.00
C MET A 267 -1.82 -15.19 -10.03
N SER A 268 -0.83 -15.37 -9.19
CA SER A 268 -0.20 -16.67 -9.01
C SER A 268 -1.19 -17.69 -8.40
N THR A 269 -0.87 -18.97 -8.48
CA THR A 269 -1.66 -20.04 -7.84
C THR A 269 -1.78 -19.89 -6.32
N SER A 270 -0.83 -19.20 -5.69
CA SER A 270 -0.86 -18.85 -4.26
C SER A 270 -1.66 -17.58 -3.95
N GLY A 271 -2.29 -16.94 -4.94
CA GLY A 271 -3.02 -15.69 -4.76
C GLY A 271 -2.14 -14.44 -4.65
N LYS A 272 -0.86 -14.54 -5.01
CA LYS A 272 0.09 -13.42 -5.02
C LYS A 272 -0.04 -12.62 -6.31
N LEU A 273 -0.04 -11.29 -6.20
CA LEU A 273 -0.09 -10.36 -7.33
C LEU A 273 1.24 -10.41 -8.10
N ASN A 274 1.18 -10.67 -9.40
CA ASN A 274 2.28 -10.66 -10.34
C ASN A 274 2.03 -9.58 -11.41
N GLY A 275 2.83 -8.54 -11.40
CA GLY A 275 2.76 -7.41 -12.32
C GLY A 275 4.05 -7.25 -13.12
N SER A 276 4.18 -6.08 -13.75
CA SER A 276 5.37 -5.68 -14.52
C SER A 276 5.93 -4.32 -14.06
N GLY A 277 5.44 -3.80 -12.93
CA GLY A 277 5.80 -2.49 -12.41
C GLY A 277 7.23 -2.41 -11.84
N ALA A 278 7.57 -1.25 -11.27
CA ALA A 278 8.91 -0.95 -10.75
C ALA A 278 9.36 -1.89 -9.63
N PHE A 279 8.41 -2.49 -8.92
CA PHE A 279 8.67 -3.41 -7.81
C PHE A 279 7.86 -4.68 -7.92
N SER A 280 8.48 -5.80 -7.59
CA SER A 280 7.80 -7.08 -7.40
C SER A 280 7.34 -7.24 -5.96
N LEU A 281 6.15 -7.80 -5.76
CA LEU A 281 5.67 -8.18 -4.44
C LEU A 281 6.41 -9.44 -4.01
N ASP A 282 7.38 -9.31 -3.09
CA ASP A 282 8.22 -10.42 -2.64
C ASP A 282 7.60 -11.15 -1.46
N VAL A 283 7.30 -10.42 -0.38
CA VAL A 283 6.64 -10.93 0.83
C VAL A 283 5.32 -10.21 1.02
N PHE A 284 4.28 -10.95 1.38
CA PHE A 284 2.99 -10.41 1.81
C PHE A 284 2.46 -11.26 2.96
N SER A 285 2.47 -10.69 4.16
CA SER A 285 2.00 -11.33 5.38
C SER A 285 1.15 -10.36 6.21
N GLU A 286 0.62 -10.82 7.34
CA GLU A 286 -0.12 -9.95 8.26
C GLU A 286 0.71 -8.81 8.84
N ASN A 287 2.02 -9.01 8.98
CA ASN A 287 2.92 -8.10 9.69
C ASN A 287 3.88 -7.35 8.76
N MET A 288 4.09 -7.81 7.52
CA MET A 288 5.04 -7.19 6.60
C MET A 288 4.62 -7.39 5.14
N LEU A 289 4.84 -6.32 4.36
CA LEU A 289 4.89 -6.38 2.90
C LEU A 289 6.29 -5.95 2.45
N ARG A 290 6.92 -6.74 1.58
CA ARG A 290 8.19 -6.38 0.94
C ARG A 290 8.01 -6.22 -0.56
N LEU A 291 8.42 -5.07 -1.05
CA LEU A 291 8.59 -4.76 -2.46
C LEU A 291 10.07 -4.89 -2.82
N SER A 292 10.41 -5.75 -3.76
CA SER A 292 11.76 -5.93 -4.28
C SER A 292 11.90 -5.28 -5.65
N ARG A 293 13.04 -4.65 -5.90
CA ARG A 293 13.32 -3.94 -7.15
C ARG A 293 13.16 -4.82 -8.39
N ASN A 294 12.38 -4.38 -9.36
CA ASN A 294 12.31 -5.00 -10.69
C ASN A 294 13.46 -4.50 -11.58
N LYS A 295 14.40 -5.37 -11.89
CA LYS A 295 15.55 -5.05 -12.75
C LYS A 295 15.19 -4.99 -14.25
N LEU A 296 14.03 -5.53 -14.62
CA LEU A 296 13.53 -5.57 -16.01
C LEU A 296 12.52 -4.44 -16.28
N TYR A 297 12.35 -3.52 -15.32
CA TYR A 297 11.43 -2.40 -15.49
C TYR A 297 11.90 -1.47 -16.60
N LEU A 298 11.00 -1.10 -17.51
CA LEU A 298 11.33 -0.33 -18.73
C LEU A 298 11.61 1.15 -18.50
N HIS A 299 11.22 1.67 -17.33
CA HIS A 299 11.46 3.05 -16.94
C HIS A 299 12.60 3.14 -15.91
N ASP A 300 12.61 4.17 -15.08
CA ASP A 300 13.66 4.37 -14.08
C ASP A 300 13.69 3.24 -13.06
N VAL A 301 14.71 2.40 -13.12
CA VAL A 301 14.93 1.31 -12.17
C VAL A 301 15.36 1.87 -10.82
N SER A 302 14.70 1.47 -9.75
CA SER A 302 15.03 1.90 -8.39
C SER A 302 16.48 1.62 -8.00
N ILE A 303 17.12 2.57 -7.31
CA ILE A 303 18.43 2.39 -6.68
C ILE A 303 18.29 1.55 -5.40
N LEU A 304 17.15 1.66 -4.70
CA LEU A 304 16.87 0.83 -3.54
C LEU A 304 16.67 -0.63 -3.96
N ASN A 305 17.19 -1.55 -3.16
CA ASN A 305 17.01 -2.98 -3.39
C ASN A 305 15.59 -3.44 -3.03
N SER A 306 15.05 -2.90 -1.94
CA SER A 306 13.71 -3.23 -1.48
C SER A 306 13.11 -2.13 -0.60
N ILE A 307 11.80 -2.16 -0.48
CA ILE A 307 11.03 -1.32 0.42
C ILE A 307 10.13 -2.24 1.23
N GLU A 308 10.13 -2.06 2.54
CA GLU A 308 9.39 -2.89 3.47
C GLU A 308 8.36 -2.05 4.22
N LEU A 309 7.09 -2.48 4.17
CA LEU A 309 6.04 -1.97 5.05
C LEU A 309 5.90 -2.92 6.23
N TRP A 310 6.06 -2.39 7.45
CA TRP A 310 5.93 -3.15 8.67
C TRP A 310 4.67 -2.74 9.42
N VAL A 311 3.79 -3.72 9.67
CA VAL A 311 2.58 -3.53 10.46
C VAL A 311 2.95 -3.72 11.93
N TYR A 312 2.92 -2.62 12.67
CA TYR A 312 3.21 -2.65 14.10
C TYR A 312 1.98 -3.10 14.90
N PRO A 313 2.17 -3.80 16.02
CA PRO A 313 1.10 -4.03 16.98
C PRO A 313 0.45 -2.72 17.44
N GLU A 314 -0.84 -2.72 17.75
CA GLU A 314 -1.60 -1.51 18.15
C GLU A 314 -0.91 -0.69 19.24
N TRP A 315 -0.26 -1.35 20.22
CA TRP A 315 0.46 -0.67 21.30
C TRP A 315 1.76 0.02 20.84
N ALA A 316 2.31 -0.33 19.69
CA ALA A 316 3.50 0.31 19.12
C ALA A 316 3.15 1.44 18.14
N THR A 317 1.94 1.47 17.58
CA THR A 317 1.51 2.45 16.58
C THR A 317 1.52 3.88 17.10
N SER A 318 1.15 4.10 18.36
CA SER A 318 1.19 5.43 18.97
C SER A 318 2.59 6.05 19.09
N LYS A 319 3.63 5.22 18.98
CA LYS A 319 5.03 5.65 19.04
C LYS A 319 5.66 5.90 17.67
N VAL A 320 4.98 5.49 16.59
CA VAL A 320 5.59 5.40 15.27
C VAL A 320 4.94 6.32 14.23
N CYS A 321 3.62 6.53 14.29
CA CYS A 321 2.89 7.36 13.31
C CYS A 321 1.82 8.19 14.01
N ALA A 322 1.95 9.51 14.00
CA ALA A 322 0.85 10.40 14.27
C ALA A 322 0.04 10.63 12.99
N GLU A 323 -1.27 10.73 13.16
CA GLU A 323 -2.35 11.04 12.21
C GLU A 323 -1.95 11.45 10.80
N ASN A 324 -2.38 10.67 9.78
CA ASN A 324 -2.30 10.95 8.33
C ASN A 324 -0.89 11.19 7.76
N LYS A 325 0.16 10.94 8.51
CA LYS A 325 1.54 11.03 8.08
C LYS A 325 2.08 9.64 7.82
N LEU A 326 2.81 9.51 6.73
CA LEU A 326 3.49 8.30 6.34
C LEU A 326 4.98 8.48 6.59
N CYS A 327 5.51 7.67 7.47
CA CYS A 327 6.93 7.66 7.77
C CYS A 327 7.60 6.65 6.85
N LEU A 328 8.55 7.10 6.02
CA LEU A 328 9.28 6.22 5.09
C LEU A 328 10.51 5.57 5.71
N GLU A 329 10.99 6.09 6.81
CA GLU A 329 12.03 5.53 7.65
C GLU A 329 11.77 5.95 9.09
N MET A 330 12.27 5.19 10.07
CA MET A 330 12.22 5.57 11.48
C MET A 330 13.54 6.24 11.86
N PRO A 331 13.70 7.53 11.65
CA PRO A 331 14.95 8.22 11.89
C PRO A 331 14.96 8.90 13.25
N GLU A 332 16.13 9.34 13.65
CA GLU A 332 16.27 10.29 14.76
C GLU A 332 15.67 11.66 14.45
N LYS A 333 15.63 12.03 13.15
CA LYS A 333 15.03 13.29 12.66
C LYS A 333 14.19 13.03 11.42
N ILE A 334 12.99 13.55 11.42
CA ILE A 334 12.00 13.42 10.34
C ILE A 334 11.72 14.80 9.74
N SER A 335 11.76 14.89 8.41
CA SER A 335 11.32 16.06 7.66
C SER A 335 9.88 15.89 7.21
N ALA A 336 9.05 16.90 7.39
CA ALA A 336 7.72 16.94 6.82
C ALA A 336 7.79 17.39 5.36
N VAL A 337 7.30 16.55 4.44
CA VAL A 337 7.19 16.88 3.02
C VAL A 337 5.75 17.27 2.71
N PRO A 338 5.46 18.52 2.33
CA PRO A 338 4.10 18.95 1.99
C PRO A 338 3.59 18.17 0.78
N SER A 339 2.31 17.80 0.82
CA SER A 339 1.60 17.21 -0.32
C SER A 339 0.46 18.15 -0.71
N GLU A 340 0.31 18.39 -2.01
CA GLU A 340 -0.83 19.13 -2.55
C GLU A 340 -1.96 18.19 -3.02
N ASN A 341 -1.81 16.89 -2.82
CA ASN A 341 -2.83 15.92 -3.18
C ASN A 341 -3.87 15.80 -2.06
N TYR A 342 -5.13 15.84 -2.46
CA TYR A 342 -6.25 15.94 -1.56
C TYR A 342 -7.13 14.68 -1.60
N SER A 343 -7.71 14.37 -0.43
CA SER A 343 -8.91 13.57 -0.32
C SER A 343 -10.09 14.50 -0.06
N THR A 344 -11.12 14.38 -0.87
CA THR A 344 -12.36 15.14 -0.69
C THR A 344 -13.38 14.28 0.05
N PHE A 345 -13.85 14.75 1.19
CA PHE A 345 -14.87 14.07 1.99
C PHE A 345 -16.24 14.60 1.64
N LEU A 346 -17.16 13.69 1.39
CA LEU A 346 -18.49 13.99 0.90
C LEU A 346 -19.56 13.52 1.87
N LYS A 347 -20.62 14.34 2.00
CA LYS A 347 -21.92 13.95 2.50
C LYS A 347 -22.87 13.85 1.32
N ILE A 348 -23.53 12.71 1.15
CA ILE A 348 -24.48 12.47 0.05
C ILE A 348 -25.82 12.07 0.65
N GLN A 349 -26.88 12.69 0.22
CA GLN A 349 -28.24 12.47 0.72
C GLN A 349 -29.29 12.78 -0.34
N ALA A 350 -30.52 12.29 -0.13
CA ALA A 350 -31.66 12.77 -0.90
C ALA A 350 -32.10 14.17 -0.40
N PRO A 351 -32.52 15.08 -1.28
CA PRO A 351 -32.97 16.42 -0.88
C PRO A 351 -34.13 16.44 0.14
N SER A 352 -34.96 15.39 0.15
CA SER A 352 -36.10 15.23 1.06
C SER A 352 -35.74 14.78 2.48
N GLN A 353 -34.52 14.34 2.74
CA GLN A 353 -34.10 13.78 4.04
C GLN A 353 -33.68 14.82 5.08
N THR A 354 -33.79 16.11 4.81
CA THR A 354 -33.31 17.18 5.69
C THR A 354 -34.13 17.34 6.99
N ASN A 355 -35.28 16.66 7.16
CA ASN A 355 -36.22 16.86 8.27
C ASN A 355 -36.56 15.60 9.09
N GLU A 356 -35.90 14.47 8.90
CA GLU A 356 -36.15 13.28 9.74
C GLU A 356 -35.39 13.38 11.05
N THR A 357 -36.07 13.05 12.18
CA THR A 357 -35.49 13.10 13.51
C THR A 357 -34.48 12.00 13.81
N THR A 358 -34.47 10.94 13.03
CA THR A 358 -33.54 9.83 13.14
C THR A 358 -33.16 9.36 11.76
N SER A 359 -31.88 9.41 11.40
CA SER A 359 -31.40 9.01 10.09
C SER A 359 -30.46 7.80 10.15
N ILE A 360 -30.47 6.99 9.07
CA ILE A 360 -29.42 6.00 8.86
C ILE A 360 -28.27 6.71 8.15
N MET A 361 -27.08 6.59 8.70
CA MET A 361 -25.87 7.11 8.09
C MET A 361 -24.95 5.96 7.69
N THR A 362 -24.78 5.79 6.39
CA THR A 362 -23.82 4.86 5.80
C THR A 362 -22.47 5.55 5.74
N VAL A 363 -21.45 4.98 6.36
CA VAL A 363 -20.14 5.61 6.53
C VAL A 363 -19.06 4.66 6.01
N GLU A 364 -18.18 5.15 5.14
CA GLU A 364 -16.99 4.39 4.78
C GLU A 364 -16.14 4.08 6.01
N ASP A 365 -15.68 2.83 6.13
CA ASP A 365 -14.82 2.37 7.21
C ASP A 365 -13.40 2.94 7.09
N THR A 366 -13.30 4.26 7.26
CA THR A 366 -12.06 5.01 7.38
C THR A 366 -12.10 5.85 8.66
N SER A 367 -10.94 6.08 9.28
CA SER A 367 -10.85 6.87 10.52
C SER A 367 -11.43 8.27 10.34
N GLU A 368 -11.24 8.86 9.16
CA GLU A 368 -11.67 10.20 8.82
C GLU A 368 -13.20 10.28 8.66
N CYS A 369 -13.81 9.35 7.92
CA CYS A 369 -15.27 9.30 7.76
C CYS A 369 -15.96 9.00 9.10
N GLN A 370 -15.37 8.16 9.94
CA GLN A 370 -15.89 7.89 11.29
C GLN A 370 -15.80 9.11 12.22
N ARG A 371 -14.71 9.92 12.14
CA ARG A 371 -14.62 11.20 12.87
C ARG A 371 -15.66 12.20 12.37
N LEU A 372 -15.86 12.30 11.05
CA LEU A 372 -16.91 13.15 10.48
C LEU A 372 -18.31 12.69 10.93
N PHE A 373 -18.56 11.39 10.95
CA PHE A 373 -19.81 10.85 11.53
C PHE A 373 -19.97 11.32 12.98
N THR A 374 -18.98 11.15 13.84
CA THR A 374 -19.03 11.56 15.26
C THR A 374 -19.32 13.05 15.40
N SER A 375 -18.88 13.89 14.46
CA SER A 375 -19.08 15.34 14.50
C SER A 375 -20.43 15.81 13.92
N LEU A 376 -21.04 15.04 13.04
CA LEU A 376 -22.24 15.39 12.29
C LEU A 376 -23.50 14.67 12.78
N ALA A 377 -23.35 13.47 13.36
CA ALA A 377 -24.45 12.62 13.73
C ALA A 377 -25.20 13.15 14.96
N SER A 378 -26.51 13.02 14.94
CA SER A 378 -27.37 13.19 16.11
C SER A 378 -27.32 11.93 17.00
N PRO A 379 -27.64 12.01 18.30
CA PRO A 379 -27.58 10.87 19.21
C PRO A 379 -28.42 9.67 18.79
N ASP A 380 -29.47 9.90 18.02
CA ASP A 380 -30.42 8.88 17.54
C ASP A 380 -30.06 8.33 16.15
N ASP A 381 -29.01 8.86 15.49
CA ASP A 381 -28.60 8.40 14.16
C ASP A 381 -27.94 7.02 14.23
N ARG A 382 -28.34 6.15 13.31
CA ARG A 382 -27.82 4.78 13.19
C ARG A 382 -26.64 4.72 12.24
N LEU A 383 -25.48 4.28 12.74
CA LEU A 383 -24.29 4.02 11.93
C LEU A 383 -24.39 2.67 11.19
N VAL A 384 -24.14 2.71 9.89
CA VAL A 384 -23.89 1.53 9.05
C VAL A 384 -22.51 1.68 8.40
N LEU A 385 -21.56 0.81 8.77
CA LEU A 385 -20.22 0.83 8.17
C LEU A 385 -20.20 0.06 6.86
N ILE A 386 -19.57 0.63 5.85
CA ILE A 386 -19.28 -0.01 4.55
C ILE A 386 -17.78 0.00 4.28
N GLU A 387 -17.29 -1.01 3.57
CA GLU A 387 -15.92 -1.01 3.07
C GLU A 387 -15.69 0.22 2.17
N TYR A 388 -14.48 0.75 2.21
CA TYR A 388 -14.08 1.91 1.41
C TYR A 388 -14.44 1.72 -0.08
N GLY A 389 -15.20 2.66 -0.65
CA GLY A 389 -15.62 2.64 -2.06
C GLY A 389 -16.60 1.53 -2.45
N ASN A 390 -17.12 0.74 -1.51
CA ASN A 390 -18.11 -0.29 -1.77
C ASN A 390 -19.53 0.22 -1.52
N TYR A 391 -20.15 0.75 -2.56
CA TYR A 391 -21.49 1.38 -2.50
C TYR A 391 -22.64 0.41 -2.80
N THR A 392 -22.43 -0.90 -2.70
CA THR A 392 -23.48 -1.90 -3.02
C THR A 392 -24.62 -1.94 -2.00
N LYS A 393 -24.38 -1.48 -0.77
CA LYS A 393 -25.36 -1.49 0.32
C LYS A 393 -25.35 -0.15 1.04
N ILE A 394 -25.90 0.88 0.41
CA ILE A 394 -26.04 2.20 1.01
C ILE A 394 -27.48 2.46 1.43
N GLU A 395 -27.65 3.10 2.58
CA GLU A 395 -28.92 3.50 3.14
C GLU A 395 -28.81 4.92 3.73
N GLY A 396 -29.81 5.74 3.53
CA GLY A 396 -29.89 7.06 4.14
C GLY A 396 -28.81 8.03 3.68
N VAL A 397 -28.19 8.72 4.62
CA VAL A 397 -27.08 9.66 4.36
C VAL A 397 -25.78 8.91 4.22
N VAL A 398 -24.97 9.21 3.19
CA VAL A 398 -23.69 8.54 2.94
C VAL A 398 -22.54 9.51 3.25
N LEU A 399 -21.58 9.07 4.06
CA LEU A 399 -20.29 9.72 4.25
C LEU A 399 -19.22 8.90 3.59
N CYS A 400 -18.57 9.48 2.59
CA CYS A 400 -17.54 8.81 1.79
C CYS A 400 -16.42 9.78 1.39
N SER A 401 -15.40 9.26 0.72
CA SER A 401 -14.29 10.06 0.26
C SER A 401 -13.89 9.75 -1.18
N ILE A 402 -13.41 10.77 -1.89
CA ILE A 402 -12.78 10.63 -3.21
C ILE A 402 -11.30 10.96 -3.07
N ILE A 403 -10.44 10.11 -3.61
CA ILE A 403 -9.01 10.35 -3.75
C ILE A 403 -8.74 10.62 -5.22
N ASP A 404 -8.11 11.75 -5.53
CA ASP A 404 -7.87 12.19 -6.90
C ASP A 404 -6.78 11.38 -7.61
N GLU A 405 -5.88 10.72 -6.88
CA GLU A 405 -4.76 9.95 -7.44
C GLU A 405 -3.89 10.78 -8.41
N GLY A 406 -3.88 12.11 -8.25
CA GLY A 406 -3.21 13.05 -9.14
C GLY A 406 -4.03 13.42 -10.39
N ASP A 407 -5.24 12.93 -10.52
CA ASP A 407 -6.15 13.24 -11.62
C ASP A 407 -7.61 13.41 -11.14
N PRO A 408 -8.00 14.61 -10.73
CA PRO A 408 -9.34 14.85 -10.22
C PRO A 408 -10.43 14.55 -11.24
N LEU A 409 -10.17 14.73 -12.54
CA LEU A 409 -11.18 14.45 -13.57
C LEU A 409 -11.55 12.97 -13.60
N SER A 410 -10.57 12.07 -13.71
CA SER A 410 -10.86 10.63 -13.73
C SER A 410 -11.40 10.12 -12.39
N ALA A 411 -10.98 10.72 -11.27
CA ALA A 411 -11.48 10.38 -9.95
C ALA A 411 -12.98 10.67 -9.81
N TRP A 412 -13.40 11.87 -10.19
CA TRP A 412 -14.80 12.27 -10.16
C TRP A 412 -15.64 11.53 -11.20
N LEU A 413 -15.15 11.34 -12.44
CA LEU A 413 -15.85 10.54 -13.45
C LEU A 413 -16.08 9.10 -12.96
N SER A 414 -15.05 8.47 -12.37
CA SER A 414 -15.18 7.14 -11.80
C SER A 414 -16.19 7.12 -10.65
N PHE A 415 -16.14 8.09 -9.74
CA PHE A 415 -17.06 8.20 -8.63
C PHE A 415 -18.51 8.40 -9.10
N LEU A 416 -18.78 9.42 -9.92
CA LEU A 416 -20.12 9.75 -10.41
C LEU A 416 -20.74 8.62 -11.24
N SER A 417 -19.92 7.86 -11.98
CA SER A 417 -20.38 6.71 -12.75
C SER A 417 -20.71 5.50 -11.88
N ARG A 418 -20.01 5.32 -10.74
CA ARG A 418 -20.14 4.14 -9.88
C ARG A 418 -21.11 4.33 -8.72
N PHE A 419 -21.24 5.56 -8.22
CA PHE A 419 -22.12 5.82 -7.09
C PHE A 419 -23.58 5.58 -7.50
N PRO A 420 -24.32 4.72 -6.76
CA PRO A 420 -25.68 4.33 -7.14
C PRO A 420 -26.71 5.39 -6.75
N PHE A 421 -26.69 6.56 -7.41
CA PHE A 421 -27.63 7.66 -7.15
C PHE A 421 -29.10 7.23 -7.20
N SER A 422 -29.42 6.19 -7.98
CA SER A 422 -30.79 5.64 -8.06
C SER A 422 -31.30 5.05 -6.74
N THR A 423 -30.40 4.66 -5.83
CA THR A 423 -30.80 4.12 -4.51
C THR A 423 -31.23 5.23 -3.53
N LEU A 424 -30.94 6.48 -3.84
CA LEU A 424 -31.34 7.65 -3.03
C LEU A 424 -32.78 8.11 -3.29
N ASN A 425 -33.56 7.38 -4.08
CA ASN A 425 -34.92 7.77 -4.48
C ASN A 425 -35.02 9.19 -5.08
N LEU A 426 -34.02 9.57 -5.88
CA LEU A 426 -33.97 10.85 -6.58
C LEU A 426 -34.99 10.89 -7.73
N ASP A 427 -35.44 12.11 -8.07
CA ASP A 427 -36.26 12.33 -9.27
C ASP A 427 -35.53 11.85 -10.54
N SER A 428 -36.28 11.28 -11.46
CA SER A 428 -35.75 10.82 -12.75
C SER A 428 -35.03 11.93 -13.53
N GLN A 429 -35.48 13.17 -13.40
CA GLN A 429 -34.86 14.34 -14.05
C GLN A 429 -33.47 14.62 -13.45
N ILE A 430 -33.29 14.45 -12.15
CA ILE A 430 -31.96 14.58 -11.45
C ILE A 430 -31.02 13.53 -11.99
N LEU A 431 -31.44 12.25 -12.02
CA LEU A 431 -30.63 11.16 -12.53
C LEU A 431 -30.22 11.37 -14.00
N GLU A 432 -31.12 11.89 -14.82
CA GLU A 432 -30.82 12.22 -16.21
C GLU A 432 -29.85 13.38 -16.34
N THR A 433 -29.96 14.39 -15.48
CA THR A 433 -29.02 15.51 -15.46
C THR A 433 -27.60 15.05 -15.09
N ILE A 434 -27.43 14.13 -14.09
CA ILE A 434 -26.13 13.54 -13.76
C ILE A 434 -25.54 12.81 -14.98
N ARG A 435 -26.34 12.01 -15.69
CA ARG A 435 -25.91 11.32 -16.92
C ARG A 435 -25.51 12.31 -18.02
N THR A 436 -26.25 13.38 -18.15
CA THR A 436 -25.96 14.44 -19.14
C THR A 436 -24.61 15.08 -18.84
N TYR A 437 -24.31 15.45 -17.58
CA TYR A 437 -23.00 15.97 -17.20
C TYR A 437 -21.86 14.98 -17.48
N LEU A 438 -22.04 13.70 -17.14
CA LEU A 438 -21.05 12.66 -17.45
C LEU A 438 -20.77 12.56 -18.95
N SER A 439 -21.82 12.61 -19.78
CA SER A 439 -21.69 12.57 -21.23
C SER A 439 -20.98 13.82 -21.76
N LEU A 440 -21.38 15.01 -21.31
CA LEU A 440 -20.74 16.28 -21.71
C LEU A 440 -19.25 16.32 -21.36
N ILE A 441 -18.87 15.85 -20.16
CA ILE A 441 -17.46 15.79 -19.75
C ILE A 441 -16.68 14.86 -20.69
N ARG A 442 -17.22 13.67 -21.00
CA ARG A 442 -16.56 12.70 -21.88
C ARG A 442 -16.45 13.20 -23.34
N GLN A 443 -17.45 13.94 -23.81
CA GLN A 443 -17.49 14.48 -25.16
C GLN A 443 -16.58 15.70 -25.36
N GLN A 444 -16.14 16.36 -24.30
CA GLN A 444 -15.26 17.52 -24.37
C GLN A 444 -13.81 17.09 -24.59
N PRO A 445 -13.19 17.41 -25.76
CA PRO A 445 -11.82 16.99 -26.05
C PRO A 445 -10.76 17.71 -25.19
N ASP A 446 -11.05 18.95 -24.82
CA ASP A 446 -10.12 19.76 -24.03
C ASP A 446 -10.23 19.47 -22.52
N PHE A 447 -9.10 19.19 -21.90
CA PHE A 447 -9.04 18.86 -20.49
C PHE A 447 -9.55 19.99 -19.58
N SER A 448 -9.18 21.24 -19.88
CA SER A 448 -9.63 22.40 -19.09
C SER A 448 -11.12 22.63 -19.23
N GLY A 449 -11.67 22.42 -20.44
CA GLY A 449 -13.12 22.46 -20.68
C GLY A 449 -13.85 21.37 -19.90
N SER A 450 -13.29 20.16 -19.85
CA SER A 450 -13.88 19.05 -19.09
C SER A 450 -13.87 19.32 -17.58
N LEU A 451 -12.79 19.93 -17.05
CA LEU A 451 -12.75 20.36 -15.65
C LEU A 451 -13.79 21.44 -15.35
N ALA A 452 -14.00 22.40 -16.25
CA ALA A 452 -15.03 23.43 -16.06
C ALA A 452 -16.44 22.81 -15.98
N ILE A 453 -16.75 21.86 -16.89
CA ILE A 453 -18.04 21.14 -16.86
C ILE A 453 -18.16 20.29 -15.58
N LEU A 454 -17.06 19.68 -15.12
CA LEU A 454 -17.04 18.95 -13.85
C LEU A 454 -17.34 19.87 -12.66
N ASP A 455 -16.74 21.05 -12.62
CA ASP A 455 -16.97 22.03 -11.55
C ASP A 455 -18.42 22.54 -11.57
N GLU A 456 -19.01 22.78 -12.75
CA GLU A 456 -20.44 23.08 -12.89
C GLU A 456 -21.33 21.94 -12.34
N CYS A 457 -20.99 20.69 -12.65
CA CYS A 457 -21.68 19.51 -12.13
C CYS A 457 -21.61 19.44 -10.59
N ARG A 458 -20.43 19.64 -10.01
CA ARG A 458 -20.21 19.63 -8.55
C ARG A 458 -21.01 20.75 -7.88
N GLN A 459 -20.97 21.95 -8.43
CA GLN A 459 -21.73 23.08 -7.93
C GLN A 459 -23.24 22.78 -8.00
N TRP A 460 -23.74 22.29 -9.13
CA TRP A 460 -25.15 21.92 -9.28
C TRP A 460 -25.57 20.83 -8.26
N LEU A 461 -24.76 19.77 -8.07
CA LEU A 461 -25.04 18.72 -7.08
C LEU A 461 -25.12 19.28 -5.64
N SER A 462 -24.32 20.30 -5.34
CA SER A 462 -24.35 21.00 -4.05
C SER A 462 -25.58 21.89 -3.90
N GLU A 463 -25.95 22.64 -4.95
CA GLU A 463 -27.13 23.52 -4.97
C GLU A 463 -28.45 22.74 -4.82
N VAL A 464 -28.55 21.56 -5.43
CA VAL A 464 -29.72 20.67 -5.25
C VAL A 464 -29.66 19.87 -3.95
N GLY A 465 -28.60 20.00 -3.15
CA GLY A 465 -28.46 19.38 -1.83
C GLY A 465 -28.21 17.89 -1.83
N ILE A 466 -27.72 17.32 -2.95
CA ILE A 466 -27.42 15.89 -3.08
C ILE A 466 -26.02 15.57 -2.57
N VAL A 467 -25.03 16.36 -2.99
CA VAL A 467 -23.64 16.18 -2.60
C VAL A 467 -23.14 17.44 -1.89
N THR A 468 -22.61 17.28 -0.68
CA THR A 468 -21.96 18.36 0.04
C THR A 468 -20.49 17.98 0.27
N GLU A 469 -19.58 18.80 -0.19
CA GLU A 469 -18.16 18.67 0.10
C GLU A 469 -17.90 19.21 1.52
N LEU A 470 -17.52 18.32 2.43
CA LEU A 470 -17.37 18.66 3.84
C LEU A 470 -15.96 19.17 4.16
N LYS A 471 -14.95 18.53 3.55
CA LYS A 471 -13.56 18.78 3.89
C LYS A 471 -12.65 18.32 2.73
N HIS A 472 -11.57 19.08 2.54
CA HIS A 472 -10.43 18.66 1.72
C HIS A 472 -9.24 18.42 2.65
N GLU A 473 -8.59 17.28 2.57
CA GLU A 473 -7.46 16.91 3.41
C GLU A 473 -6.25 16.60 2.54
N ALA A 474 -5.17 17.33 2.77
CA ALA A 474 -3.88 17.07 2.14
C ALA A 474 -3.17 15.94 2.88
N PHE A 475 -2.51 15.05 2.13
CA PHE A 475 -1.66 14.03 2.69
C PHE A 475 -0.24 14.55 2.87
N GLY A 476 0.38 14.26 3.99
CA GLY A 476 1.78 14.56 4.28
C GLY A 476 2.60 13.29 4.42
N LEU A 477 3.86 13.36 4.03
CA LEU A 477 4.87 12.33 4.29
C LEU A 477 5.86 12.88 5.32
N GLU A 478 6.14 12.09 6.34
CA GLU A 478 7.31 12.28 7.19
C GLU A 478 8.42 11.37 6.68
N VAL A 479 9.54 11.97 6.32
CA VAL A 479 10.63 11.27 5.65
C VAL A 479 11.93 11.56 6.40
N SER A 480 12.74 10.51 6.59
CA SER A 480 14.10 10.64 7.11
C SER A 480 14.93 11.60 6.27
N GLU A 481 15.78 12.40 6.91
CA GLU A 481 16.77 13.25 6.22
C GLU A 481 17.73 12.45 5.33
N ARG A 482 17.90 11.16 5.61
CA ARG A 482 18.72 10.24 4.81
C ARG A 482 18.06 9.79 3.52
N ILE A 483 16.73 9.80 3.43
CA ILE A 483 15.99 9.43 2.23
C ILE A 483 15.85 10.67 1.34
N GLN A 484 16.31 10.55 0.13
CA GLN A 484 16.31 11.60 -0.89
C GLN A 484 15.48 11.17 -2.11
N GLY A 485 15.21 12.11 -3.03
CA GLY A 485 14.44 11.87 -4.24
C GLY A 485 12.93 11.77 -3.99
N VAL A 486 12.47 12.27 -2.84
CA VAL A 486 11.05 12.23 -2.45
C VAL A 486 10.25 13.18 -3.34
N GLN A 487 9.35 12.61 -4.14
CA GLN A 487 8.36 13.33 -4.93
C GLN A 487 6.99 12.78 -4.59
N VAL A 488 6.17 13.58 -3.91
CA VAL A 488 4.84 13.18 -3.51
C VAL A 488 3.97 12.96 -4.74
N ASN A 489 3.26 11.85 -4.79
CA ASN A 489 2.39 11.49 -5.90
C ASN A 489 0.90 11.68 -5.56
N GLY A 490 0.02 11.43 -6.52
CA GLY A 490 -1.43 11.59 -6.37
C GLY A 490 -2.09 10.75 -5.29
N PHE A 491 -1.39 9.74 -4.77
CA PHE A 491 -1.85 8.96 -3.62
C PHE A 491 -1.45 9.58 -2.26
N GLY A 492 -0.71 10.69 -2.26
CA GLY A 492 -0.10 11.23 -1.05
C GLY A 492 1.05 10.36 -0.51
N TRP A 493 1.54 9.43 -1.32
CA TRP A 493 2.79 8.70 -1.18
C TRP A 493 3.88 9.35 -2.05
N CYS A 494 5.01 8.70 -2.21
CA CYS A 494 6.06 9.18 -3.11
C CYS A 494 6.37 8.15 -4.19
N GLU A 495 7.04 8.60 -5.25
CA GLU A 495 7.54 7.73 -6.31
C GLU A 495 8.70 6.88 -5.77
N LEU A 496 8.39 5.64 -5.34
CA LEU A 496 9.33 4.76 -4.63
C LEU A 496 10.58 4.43 -5.45
N ASN A 497 10.47 4.37 -6.78
CA ASN A 497 11.59 4.10 -7.68
C ASN A 497 12.59 5.25 -7.80
N LYS A 498 12.21 6.47 -7.38
CA LYS A 498 13.08 7.66 -7.37
C LYS A 498 13.82 7.85 -6.04
N LEU A 499 13.49 7.04 -5.03
CA LEU A 499 14.11 7.15 -3.71
C LEU A 499 15.54 6.62 -3.72
N TRP A 500 16.40 7.28 -2.95
CA TRP A 500 17.75 6.82 -2.64
C TRP A 500 18.16 7.24 -1.22
N ILE A 501 19.12 6.54 -0.65
CA ILE A 501 19.59 6.76 0.74
C ILE A 501 20.98 7.38 0.68
N LEU A 502 21.18 8.45 1.44
CA LEU A 502 22.51 9.06 1.63
C LEU A 502 23.43 8.06 2.32
N ASP A 503 24.61 7.86 1.74
CA ASP A 503 25.69 7.13 2.41
C ASP A 503 26.10 7.93 3.65
N SER A 504 26.25 7.24 4.78
CA SER A 504 26.63 7.82 6.09
C SER A 504 28.09 8.21 6.13
#